data_eafdf3ec1c8a2449f5027a03bb30049f
#
_entry.id   eafdf3ec1c8a2449f5027a03bb30049f
#
_cell.length_a   1.000
_cell.length_b   1.000
_cell.length_c   1.000
_cell.angle_alpha   90.00
_cell.angle_beta   90.00
_cell.angle_gamma   90.00
#
_symmetry.space_group_name_H-M   'P 1'
#
loop_
_entity.id
_entity.type
_entity.pdbx_description
1 polymer ?
#
loop_
_entity_poly.entity_id
_entity_poly.type
_entity_poly.pdbx_seq_one_letter_code
_entity_poly.pdbx_strand_id
1 'polypeptide(L)'
;VGLDLVEVSSNAKPPVCKIVDYGKYKYDQKKLRKEQPKKTSRLKEVKFRVGIDSNDYNIKVTRAESFLMQEDKVRVQLMFRGRQMAHKEIGFELMNEVKEDLSGVSHVDLEPKLTGRNITMMLSPLAKHLQKPKFKNHDDLPDEEDEDLEGEEIEEYEKPNEDNHHLDVIDEIAMLEGDDGRPKLKR
;
A
#
# COMPACT_ATOMS: atom_id res chain seq x y z
N VAL A 1 -37.65 -24.68 26.75
CA VAL A 1 -36.42 -24.91 26.03
C VAL A 1 -36.02 -23.56 25.49
N GLY A 2 -34.94 -22.94 26.07
CA GLY A 2 -34.50 -21.58 25.74
C GLY A 2 -33.71 -21.56 24.41
N LEU A 3 -34.38 -21.64 23.29
CA LEU A 3 -33.82 -21.46 21.94
C LEU A 3 -34.29 -20.13 21.38
N ASP A 4 -33.37 -19.43 20.68
CA ASP A 4 -33.60 -18.14 20.09
C ASP A 4 -33.91 -18.28 18.58
N LEU A 5 -34.70 -17.35 18.06
CA LEU A 5 -34.94 -17.22 16.63
C LEU A 5 -33.90 -16.25 16.04
N VAL A 6 -33.04 -16.78 15.16
CA VAL A 6 -31.98 -15.98 14.53
C VAL A 6 -32.26 -15.84 13.04
N GLU A 7 -32.29 -14.63 12.55
CA GLU A 7 -32.42 -14.34 11.13
C GLU A 7 -31.06 -14.59 10.44
N VAL A 8 -31.03 -15.50 9.45
CA VAL A 8 -29.81 -15.89 8.71
C VAL A 8 -29.68 -15.11 7.41
N SER A 9 -30.81 -14.76 6.78
CA SER A 9 -30.83 -14.00 5.54
C SER A 9 -32.03 -13.05 5.52
N SER A 10 -31.73 -11.75 5.67
CA SER A 10 -32.72 -10.65 5.59
C SER A 10 -33.16 -10.34 4.16
N ASN A 11 -32.28 -10.61 3.17
CA ASN A 11 -32.55 -10.26 1.77
C ASN A 11 -33.45 -11.27 1.04
N ALA A 12 -33.67 -12.45 1.61
CA ALA A 12 -34.57 -13.44 1.04
C ALA A 12 -36.04 -13.06 1.27
N LYS A 13 -36.90 -13.30 0.29
CA LYS A 13 -38.36 -13.11 0.40
C LYS A 13 -39.06 -14.47 0.24
N PRO A 14 -39.60 -15.07 1.33
CA PRO A 14 -39.63 -14.61 2.73
C PRO A 14 -38.24 -14.69 3.42
N PRO A 15 -38.01 -13.93 4.51
CA PRO A 15 -36.75 -13.95 5.25
C PRO A 15 -36.54 -15.34 5.88
N VAL A 16 -35.27 -15.81 5.84
CA VAL A 16 -34.92 -17.14 6.37
C VAL A 16 -34.45 -16.98 7.81
N CYS A 17 -35.19 -17.64 8.73
CA CYS A 17 -34.87 -17.68 10.15
C CYS A 17 -34.52 -19.10 10.60
N LYS A 18 -33.62 -19.22 11.58
CA LYS A 18 -33.20 -20.49 12.18
C LYS A 18 -33.40 -20.44 13.70
N ILE A 19 -33.97 -21.49 14.25
CA ILE A 19 -34.13 -21.66 15.70
C ILE A 19 -32.89 -22.35 16.23
N VAL A 20 -32.07 -21.65 17.00
CA VAL A 20 -30.78 -22.12 17.53
C VAL A 20 -30.47 -21.43 18.86
N ASP A 21 -29.54 -22.02 19.62
CA ASP A 21 -28.92 -21.33 20.74
C ASP A 21 -28.05 -20.18 20.21
N TYR A 22 -28.43 -18.96 20.51
CA TYR A 22 -27.72 -17.75 20.03
C TYR A 22 -26.25 -17.69 20.48
N GLY A 23 -25.95 -18.18 21.68
CA GLY A 23 -24.58 -18.23 22.22
C GLY A 23 -23.68 -19.13 21.38
N LYS A 24 -24.17 -20.34 21.06
CA LYS A 24 -23.48 -21.30 20.20
C LYS A 24 -23.34 -20.78 18.78
N TYR A 25 -24.42 -20.26 18.20
CA TYR A 25 -24.39 -19.67 16.86
C TYR A 25 -23.34 -18.56 16.72
N LYS A 26 -23.28 -17.64 17.69
CA LYS A 26 -22.31 -16.55 17.71
C LYS A 26 -20.86 -17.06 17.85
N TYR A 27 -20.67 -18.11 18.65
CA TYR A 27 -19.37 -18.76 18.78
C TYR A 27 -18.92 -19.41 17.47
N ASP A 28 -19.80 -20.17 16.83
CA ASP A 28 -19.51 -20.85 15.57
C ASP A 28 -19.23 -19.83 14.44
N GLN A 29 -19.98 -18.75 14.38
CA GLN A 29 -19.73 -17.64 13.46
C GLN A 29 -18.34 -16.99 13.67
N LYS A 30 -17.97 -16.76 14.94
CA LYS A 30 -16.63 -16.24 15.26
C LYS A 30 -15.52 -17.22 14.91
N LYS A 31 -15.76 -18.52 15.11
CA LYS A 31 -14.82 -19.57 14.76
C LYS A 31 -14.61 -19.65 13.26
N LEU A 32 -15.68 -19.69 12.48
CA LEU A 32 -15.62 -19.64 11.01
C LEU A 32 -14.89 -18.40 10.49
N ARG A 33 -15.12 -17.22 11.11
CA ARG A 33 -14.44 -15.98 10.75
C ARG A 33 -12.93 -15.99 11.08
N LYS A 34 -12.52 -16.72 12.13
CA LYS A 34 -11.11 -16.93 12.47
C LYS A 34 -10.42 -17.97 11.59
N GLU A 35 -11.16 -19.00 11.21
CA GLU A 35 -10.66 -20.08 10.34
C GLU A 35 -10.60 -19.67 8.86
N GLN A 36 -11.35 -18.65 8.45
CA GLN A 36 -11.12 -18.02 7.14
C GLN A 36 -9.77 -17.28 7.20
N PRO A 37 -8.75 -17.75 6.46
CA PRO A 37 -7.47 -17.06 6.41
C PRO A 37 -7.74 -15.66 5.86
N LYS A 38 -7.66 -14.65 6.73
CA LYS A 38 -7.55 -13.28 6.25
C LYS A 38 -6.25 -13.24 5.47
N LYS A 39 -6.32 -13.19 4.15
CA LYS A 39 -5.18 -12.82 3.33
C LYS A 39 -4.83 -11.38 3.70
N THR A 40 -3.95 -11.24 4.68
CA THR A 40 -3.31 -9.96 4.97
C THR A 40 -2.29 -9.75 3.88
N SER A 41 -2.49 -8.77 3.03
CA SER A 41 -1.50 -8.32 2.07
C SER A 41 -0.21 -7.99 2.83
N ARG A 42 0.88 -8.69 2.49
CA ARG A 42 2.21 -8.45 3.07
C ARG A 42 2.94 -7.42 2.22
N LEU A 43 3.90 -6.74 2.83
CA LEU A 43 4.80 -5.85 2.10
C LEU A 43 6.09 -6.61 1.79
N LYS A 44 6.34 -6.85 0.51
CA LYS A 44 7.57 -7.46 -0.01
C LYS A 44 8.49 -6.40 -0.57
N GLU A 45 9.79 -6.57 -0.41
CA GLU A 45 10.78 -5.62 -0.91
C GLU A 45 11.65 -6.25 -2.00
N VAL A 46 11.79 -5.53 -3.12
CA VAL A 46 12.69 -5.93 -4.22
C VAL A 46 13.73 -4.84 -4.45
N LYS A 47 15.01 -5.21 -4.29
CA LYS A 47 16.14 -4.29 -4.36
C LYS A 47 16.81 -4.35 -5.73
N PHE A 48 16.95 -3.18 -6.36
CA PHE A 48 17.67 -2.99 -7.62
C PHE A 48 18.96 -2.19 -7.40
N ARG A 49 19.87 -2.30 -8.36
CA ARG A 49 21.11 -1.51 -8.40
C ARG A 49 21.26 -0.86 -9.76
N VAL A 50 21.86 0.32 -9.79
CA VAL A 50 22.22 0.97 -11.05
C VAL A 50 23.29 0.13 -11.76
N GLY A 51 23.07 -0.18 -13.05
CA GLY A 51 23.95 -1.06 -13.81
C GLY A 51 23.73 -2.57 -13.55
N ILE A 52 22.50 -2.93 -13.24
CA ILE A 52 22.07 -4.34 -13.14
C ILE A 52 22.18 -5.03 -14.50
N ASP A 53 22.58 -6.30 -14.52
CA ASP A 53 22.57 -7.11 -15.73
C ASP A 53 21.13 -7.43 -16.16
N SER A 54 20.92 -7.58 -17.47
CA SER A 54 19.57 -7.80 -18.02
C SER A 54 18.92 -9.10 -17.53
N ASN A 55 19.73 -10.15 -17.31
CA ASN A 55 19.23 -11.41 -16.76
C ASN A 55 18.77 -11.24 -15.31
N ASP A 56 19.59 -10.56 -14.48
CA ASP A 56 19.28 -10.28 -13.06
C ASP A 56 18.05 -9.34 -12.93
N TYR A 57 17.93 -8.37 -13.85
CA TYR A 57 16.76 -7.53 -13.98
C TYR A 57 15.48 -8.35 -14.20
N ASN A 58 15.50 -9.25 -15.21
CA ASN A 58 14.35 -10.09 -15.53
C ASN A 58 13.94 -10.99 -14.35
N ILE A 59 14.91 -11.59 -13.65
CA ILE A 59 14.64 -12.42 -12.46
C ILE A 59 13.93 -11.60 -11.38
N LYS A 60 14.42 -10.38 -11.09
CA LYS A 60 13.83 -9.51 -10.06
C LYS A 60 12.45 -8.98 -10.45
N VAL A 61 12.23 -8.64 -11.70
CA VAL A 61 10.91 -8.21 -12.19
C VAL A 61 9.92 -9.37 -12.15
N THR A 62 10.32 -10.59 -12.56
CA THR A 62 9.49 -11.80 -12.47
C THR A 62 9.12 -12.11 -11.02
N ARG A 63 10.07 -11.95 -10.07
CA ARG A 63 9.79 -12.11 -8.65
C ARG A 63 8.80 -11.04 -8.15
N ALA A 64 8.98 -9.78 -8.51
CA ALA A 64 8.03 -8.72 -8.16
C ALA A 64 6.63 -9.00 -8.71
N GLU A 65 6.53 -9.51 -9.94
CA GLU A 65 5.27 -9.93 -10.55
C GLU A 65 4.61 -11.07 -9.76
N SER A 66 5.39 -12.08 -9.32
CA SER A 66 4.87 -13.20 -8.53
C SER A 66 4.27 -12.74 -7.19
N PHE A 67 4.91 -11.79 -6.49
CA PHE A 67 4.38 -11.21 -5.26
C PHE A 67 3.07 -10.44 -5.50
N LEU A 68 2.99 -9.66 -6.55
CA LEU A 68 1.77 -8.93 -6.93
C LEU A 68 0.62 -9.89 -7.28
N MET A 69 0.92 -11.03 -7.91
CA MET A 69 -0.08 -12.08 -8.19
C MET A 69 -0.58 -12.77 -6.90
N GLN A 70 0.25 -12.83 -5.85
CA GLN A 70 -0.12 -13.34 -4.53
C GLN A 70 -0.96 -12.33 -3.72
N GLU A 71 -1.26 -11.15 -4.27
CA GLU A 71 -1.97 -10.05 -3.63
C GLU A 71 -1.12 -9.31 -2.58
N ASP A 72 0.20 -9.44 -2.64
CA ASP A 72 1.13 -8.71 -1.78
C ASP A 72 1.49 -7.35 -2.38
N LYS A 73 1.77 -6.37 -1.52
CA LYS A 73 2.32 -5.08 -1.93
C LYS A 73 3.82 -5.19 -2.13
N VAL A 74 4.34 -4.53 -3.16
CA VAL A 74 5.77 -4.57 -3.47
C VAL A 74 6.39 -3.18 -3.34
N ARG A 75 7.41 -3.09 -2.47
CA ARG A 75 8.30 -1.93 -2.40
C ARG A 75 9.49 -2.19 -3.32
N VAL A 76 9.61 -1.42 -4.36
CA VAL A 76 10.77 -1.45 -5.25
C VAL A 76 11.75 -0.39 -4.76
N GLN A 77 12.98 -0.81 -4.45
CA GLN A 77 14.03 0.07 -3.97
C GLN A 77 15.27 -0.03 -4.86
N LEU A 78 15.76 1.10 -5.35
CA LEU A 78 16.99 1.20 -6.10
C LEU A 78 18.04 1.93 -5.23
N MET A 79 19.18 1.28 -5.00
CA MET A 79 20.26 1.81 -4.19
C MET A 79 21.42 2.32 -5.05
N PHE A 80 21.82 3.57 -4.86
CA PHE A 80 23.03 4.13 -5.46
C PHE A 80 24.25 3.86 -4.60
N ARG A 81 25.36 3.47 -5.22
CA ARG A 81 26.64 3.28 -4.54
C ARG A 81 27.66 4.35 -4.97
N GLY A 82 28.27 5.02 -4.01
CA GLY A 82 29.38 5.93 -4.23
C GLY A 82 29.08 7.00 -5.29
N ARG A 83 29.84 6.99 -6.39
CA ARG A 83 29.77 7.98 -7.48
C ARG A 83 28.49 7.93 -8.31
N GLN A 84 27.74 6.84 -8.22
CA GLN A 84 26.46 6.68 -8.99
C GLN A 84 25.43 7.75 -8.62
N MET A 85 25.53 8.35 -7.44
CA MET A 85 24.66 9.47 -7.03
C MET A 85 24.78 10.71 -7.96
N ALA A 86 25.84 10.84 -8.76
CA ALA A 86 25.95 11.90 -9.75
C ALA A 86 24.99 11.71 -10.94
N HIS A 87 24.61 10.46 -11.23
CA HIS A 87 23.77 10.07 -12.36
C HIS A 87 22.43 9.50 -11.90
N LYS A 88 21.65 10.32 -11.19
CA LYS A 88 20.32 9.92 -10.66
C LYS A 88 19.33 9.60 -11.76
N GLU A 89 19.49 10.22 -12.92
CA GLU A 89 18.63 10.07 -14.10
C GLU A 89 18.51 8.61 -14.54
N ILE A 90 19.67 7.90 -14.61
CA ILE A 90 19.71 6.46 -14.97
C ILE A 90 18.90 5.62 -13.98
N GLY A 91 18.90 5.99 -12.70
CA GLY A 91 18.09 5.31 -11.68
C GLY A 91 16.60 5.54 -11.86
N PHE A 92 16.18 6.73 -12.23
CA PHE A 92 14.79 7.02 -12.52
C PHE A 92 14.31 6.35 -13.81
N GLU A 93 15.16 6.29 -14.84
CA GLU A 93 14.87 5.56 -16.08
C GLU A 93 14.60 4.08 -15.80
N LEU A 94 15.48 3.43 -15.04
CA LEU A 94 15.30 2.03 -14.65
C LEU A 94 14.03 1.80 -13.82
N MET A 95 13.71 2.72 -12.89
CA MET A 95 12.48 2.62 -12.09
C MET A 95 11.21 2.80 -12.96
N ASN A 96 11.27 3.64 -13.98
CA ASN A 96 10.19 3.81 -14.95
C ASN A 96 10.02 2.55 -15.82
N GLU A 97 11.13 1.92 -16.24
CA GLU A 97 11.11 0.65 -16.97
C GLU A 97 10.43 -0.45 -16.14
N VAL A 98 10.79 -0.59 -14.85
CA VAL A 98 10.13 -1.53 -13.93
C VAL A 98 8.64 -1.22 -13.77
N LYS A 99 8.26 0.06 -13.70
CA LYS A 99 6.86 0.50 -13.63
C LYS A 99 6.07 0.10 -14.89
N GLU A 100 6.66 0.28 -16.07
CA GLU A 100 6.04 -0.10 -17.35
C GLU A 100 5.89 -1.61 -17.46
N ASP A 101 6.92 -2.38 -17.10
CA ASP A 101 6.91 -3.83 -17.14
C ASP A 101 5.85 -4.43 -16.21
N LEU A 102 5.66 -3.86 -15.03
CA LEU A 102 4.69 -4.34 -14.04
C LEU A 102 3.31 -3.69 -14.16
N SER A 103 3.10 -2.78 -15.12
CA SER A 103 1.81 -2.06 -15.31
C SER A 103 0.63 -3.00 -15.58
N GLY A 104 0.89 -4.19 -16.14
CA GLY A 104 -0.14 -5.21 -16.39
C GLY A 104 -0.70 -5.89 -15.15
N VAL A 105 0.02 -5.87 -14.03
CA VAL A 105 -0.34 -6.59 -12.79
C VAL A 105 -0.44 -5.68 -11.56
N SER A 106 0.06 -4.44 -11.65
CA SER A 106 0.12 -3.53 -10.52
C SER A 106 -0.43 -2.14 -10.82
N HIS A 107 -0.79 -1.46 -9.73
CA HIS A 107 -1.05 -0.03 -9.68
C HIS A 107 0.02 0.65 -8.84
N VAL A 108 0.44 1.85 -9.23
CA VAL A 108 1.45 2.62 -8.50
C VAL A 108 0.79 3.39 -7.36
N ASP A 109 1.09 3.01 -6.12
CA ASP A 109 0.64 3.74 -4.92
C ASP A 109 1.54 4.95 -4.66
N LEU A 110 2.86 4.77 -4.81
CA LEU A 110 3.84 5.82 -4.64
C LEU A 110 4.78 5.86 -5.85
N GLU A 111 4.82 7.00 -6.52
CA GLU A 111 5.74 7.26 -7.64
C GLU A 111 7.20 7.21 -7.19
N PRO A 112 8.14 6.90 -8.12
CA PRO A 112 9.56 6.86 -7.81
C PRO A 112 10.05 8.16 -7.16
N LYS A 113 10.47 8.08 -5.90
CA LYS A 113 10.96 9.22 -5.12
C LYS A 113 12.35 8.95 -4.58
N LEU A 114 13.24 9.92 -4.75
CA LEU A 114 14.59 9.86 -4.19
C LEU A 114 14.54 10.19 -2.69
N THR A 115 14.96 9.23 -1.87
CA THR A 115 15.09 9.39 -0.42
C THR A 115 16.54 9.07 -0.01
N GLY A 116 17.32 10.08 0.28
CA GLY A 116 18.74 9.93 0.57
C GLY A 116 19.53 9.34 -0.61
N ARG A 117 19.98 8.08 -0.49
CA ARG A 117 20.74 7.35 -1.52
C ARG A 117 19.91 6.32 -2.28
N ASN A 118 18.62 6.27 -2.02
CA ASN A 118 17.71 5.27 -2.59
C ASN A 118 16.59 5.97 -3.35
N ILE A 119 16.16 5.36 -4.46
CA ILE A 119 14.87 5.67 -5.08
C ILE A 119 13.92 4.57 -4.62
N THR A 120 12.77 4.98 -4.10
CA THR A 120 11.74 4.05 -3.61
C THR A 120 10.44 4.29 -4.36
N MET A 121 9.78 3.20 -4.75
CA MET A 121 8.47 3.17 -5.39
C MET A 121 7.62 2.10 -4.71
N MET A 122 6.32 2.33 -4.55
CA MET A 122 5.40 1.32 -4.03
C MET A 122 4.37 0.93 -5.09
N LEU A 123 4.17 -0.38 -5.20
CA LEU A 123 3.24 -1.01 -6.11
C LEU A 123 2.22 -1.82 -5.33
N SER A 124 0.94 -1.65 -5.65
CA SER A 124 -0.15 -2.46 -5.15
C SER A 124 -0.68 -3.39 -6.25
N PRO A 125 -1.11 -4.62 -5.90
CA PRO A 125 -1.63 -5.55 -6.88
C PRO A 125 -2.96 -5.05 -7.46
N LEU A 126 -3.15 -5.24 -8.76
CA LEU A 126 -4.45 -5.09 -9.41
C LEU A 126 -5.39 -6.23 -9.00
N ALA A 127 -6.70 -6.02 -9.12
CA ALA A 127 -7.66 -7.09 -8.93
C ALA A 127 -7.38 -8.26 -9.89
N LYS A 128 -7.47 -9.50 -9.42
CA LYS A 128 -7.08 -10.73 -10.16
C LYS A 128 -7.65 -10.82 -11.59
N HIS A 129 -8.87 -10.35 -11.79
CA HIS A 129 -9.52 -10.38 -13.11
C HIS A 129 -8.95 -9.35 -14.11
N LEU A 130 -8.16 -8.38 -13.64
CA LEU A 130 -7.51 -7.36 -14.46
C LEU A 130 -6.02 -7.65 -14.70
N GLN A 131 -5.44 -8.59 -13.94
CA GLN A 131 -4.02 -8.91 -14.01
C GLN A 131 -3.68 -9.59 -15.33
N LYS A 132 -2.67 -9.08 -16.02
CA LYS A 132 -2.11 -9.63 -17.25
C LYS A 132 -0.61 -9.84 -17.05
N PRO A 133 -0.19 -11.02 -16.56
CA PRO A 133 1.22 -11.30 -16.32
C PRO A 133 2.00 -11.30 -17.65
N LYS A 134 3.18 -10.66 -17.63
CA LYS A 134 4.09 -10.58 -18.78
C LYS A 134 5.14 -11.68 -18.73
N PHE A 135 5.59 -12.06 -17.52
CA PHE A 135 6.64 -13.04 -17.26
C PHE A 135 6.01 -14.35 -16.81
N LYS A 136 6.28 -15.48 -17.52
CA LYS A 136 5.57 -16.76 -17.30
C LYS A 136 6.28 -17.74 -16.38
N ASN A 137 7.56 -17.57 -16.09
CA ASN A 137 8.37 -18.54 -15.36
C ASN A 137 8.54 -18.15 -13.89
N HIS A 138 7.47 -18.33 -13.10
CA HIS A 138 7.48 -18.02 -11.66
C HIS A 138 8.04 -19.18 -10.81
N ASP A 139 8.06 -20.41 -11.35
CA ASP A 139 8.43 -21.62 -10.61
C ASP A 139 9.96 -21.85 -10.51
N ASP A 140 10.76 -21.24 -11.39
CA ASP A 140 12.22 -21.39 -11.46
C ASP A 140 13.00 -20.24 -10.78
N LEU A 141 12.35 -19.43 -9.93
CA LEU A 141 13.03 -18.34 -9.25
C LEU A 141 13.92 -18.87 -8.11
N PRO A 142 15.20 -18.48 -8.04
CA PRO A 142 16.06 -18.86 -6.93
C PRO A 142 15.51 -18.31 -5.61
N ASP A 143 15.55 -19.14 -4.56
CA ASP A 143 15.20 -18.75 -3.19
C ASP A 143 16.25 -17.73 -2.68
N GLU A 144 16.03 -16.44 -2.95
CA GLU A 144 16.66 -15.40 -2.15
C GLU A 144 15.84 -15.28 -0.87
N GLU A 145 16.47 -15.19 0.27
CA GLU A 145 15.82 -14.96 1.55
C GLU A 145 14.94 -13.71 1.40
N ASP A 146 13.61 -13.93 1.39
CA ASP A 146 12.65 -12.85 1.38
C ASP A 146 12.80 -12.08 2.70
N GLU A 147 13.39 -10.89 2.67
CA GLU A 147 13.35 -9.98 3.81
C GLU A 147 11.90 -9.53 3.97
N ASP A 148 11.11 -10.33 4.69
CA ASP A 148 9.78 -9.91 5.15
C ASP A 148 10.00 -8.77 6.13
N LEU A 149 9.53 -7.59 5.79
CA LEU A 149 9.45 -6.47 6.73
C LEU A 149 8.25 -6.75 7.65
N GLU A 150 8.43 -7.75 8.58
CA GLU A 150 7.45 -8.00 9.62
C GLU A 150 7.55 -6.86 10.63
N GLY A 151 6.57 -6.00 10.66
CA GLY A 151 6.34 -5.08 11.78
C GLY A 151 6.42 -3.58 11.50
N GLU A 152 6.65 -3.11 10.30
CA GLU A 152 6.30 -1.72 10.01
C GLU A 152 4.76 -1.65 9.81
N GLU A 153 4.04 -1.36 10.90
CA GLU A 153 2.69 -0.80 10.80
C GLU A 153 2.81 0.38 9.85
N ILE A 154 2.13 0.29 8.71
CA ILE A 154 1.98 1.44 7.81
C ILE A 154 1.19 2.43 8.65
N GLU A 155 1.86 3.41 9.27
CA GLU A 155 1.17 4.60 9.76
C GLU A 155 0.36 5.09 8.57
N GLU A 156 -0.95 4.94 8.67
CA GLU A 156 -1.92 5.47 7.74
C GLU A 156 -1.63 6.96 7.72
N TYR A 157 -0.98 7.45 6.66
CA TYR A 157 -0.75 8.87 6.49
C TYR A 157 -2.13 9.51 6.46
N GLU A 158 -2.57 10.02 7.60
CA GLU A 158 -3.72 10.91 7.67
C GLU A 158 -3.44 12.00 6.63
N LYS A 159 -4.31 12.06 5.63
CA LYS A 159 -4.32 13.20 4.71
C LYS A 159 -4.41 14.44 5.58
N PRO A 160 -3.54 15.45 5.40
CA PRO A 160 -3.66 16.68 6.15
C PRO A 160 -5.10 17.18 5.95
N ASN A 161 -5.81 17.32 7.07
CA ASN A 161 -7.17 17.83 7.12
C ASN A 161 -7.12 19.24 6.49
N GLU A 162 -7.71 19.40 5.31
CA GLU A 162 -7.79 20.68 4.60
C GLU A 162 -8.65 21.70 5.36
N ASP A 163 -9.32 21.29 6.46
CA ASP A 163 -10.26 22.13 7.19
C ASP A 163 -9.65 22.99 8.31
N ASN A 164 -8.34 22.86 8.60
CA ASN A 164 -7.76 23.55 9.77
C ASN A 164 -6.91 24.79 9.45
N HIS A 165 -6.91 25.24 8.18
CA HIS A 165 -6.11 26.42 7.79
C HIS A 165 -6.90 27.75 7.85
N HIS A 166 -8.17 27.72 8.30
CA HIS A 166 -9.01 28.92 8.30
C HIS A 166 -9.16 29.59 9.68
N LEU A 167 -8.69 28.94 10.76
CA LEU A 167 -8.81 29.52 12.12
C LEU A 167 -7.55 30.24 12.59
N ASP A 168 -6.36 29.83 12.15
CA ASP A 168 -5.11 30.46 12.61
C ASP A 168 -4.83 31.84 11.97
N VAL A 169 -5.47 32.14 10.83
CA VAL A 169 -5.29 33.43 10.14
C VAL A 169 -6.15 34.54 10.78
N ILE A 170 -7.23 34.20 11.45
CA ILE A 170 -8.14 35.16 12.05
C ILE A 170 -7.58 35.70 13.38
N ASP A 171 -6.89 34.85 14.15
CA ASP A 171 -6.29 35.28 15.42
C ASP A 171 -5.03 36.13 15.22
N GLU A 172 -4.29 35.92 14.12
CA GLU A 172 -3.11 36.74 13.81
C GLU A 172 -3.47 38.14 13.29
N ILE A 173 -4.64 38.28 12.65
CA ILE A 173 -5.16 39.59 12.19
C ILE A 173 -5.73 40.38 13.36
N ALA A 174 -6.36 39.73 14.34
CA ALA A 174 -6.95 40.39 15.52
C ALA A 174 -5.89 40.99 16.45
N MET A 175 -4.66 40.50 16.44
CA MET A 175 -3.52 41.05 17.21
C MET A 175 -2.85 42.26 16.55
N LEU A 176 -3.18 42.58 15.29
CA LEU A 176 -2.57 43.69 14.55
C LEU A 176 -3.44 44.95 14.51
N GLU A 177 -4.72 44.86 14.93
CA GLU A 177 -5.57 46.01 15.07
C GLU A 177 -5.39 46.62 16.45
N GLY A 178 -4.91 47.88 16.50
CA GLY A 178 -4.85 48.63 17.72
C GLY A 178 -6.25 49.14 18.11
N ASP A 179 -6.43 49.45 19.39
CA ASP A 179 -7.66 49.86 20.08
C ASP A 179 -8.42 51.08 19.45
N ASP A 180 -7.91 51.66 18.37
CA ASP A 180 -8.42 52.80 17.61
C ASP A 180 -8.72 52.50 16.14
N GLY A 181 -8.66 51.20 15.70
CA GLY A 181 -9.10 50.80 14.36
C GLY A 181 -8.22 51.34 13.21
N ARG A 182 -6.98 51.70 13.48
CA ARG A 182 -6.04 52.20 12.45
C ARG A 182 -4.76 51.31 12.34
N PRO A 183 -4.37 50.88 11.14
CA PRO A 183 -3.17 50.09 10.96
C PRO A 183 -1.91 50.88 11.29
N LYS A 184 -1.05 50.34 12.17
CA LYS A 184 0.29 50.93 12.48
C LYS A 184 1.28 50.61 11.38
N LEU A 185 1.64 51.59 10.59
CA LEU A 185 2.77 51.52 9.65
C LEU A 185 4.10 51.55 10.45
N LYS A 186 4.92 50.52 10.33
CA LYS A 186 6.30 50.48 10.81
C LYS A 186 7.17 51.39 9.91
N ARG A 187 7.87 52.29 10.56
CA ARG A 187 9.02 52.99 9.96
C ARG A 187 10.26 52.12 10.00
#